data_6e2c2b945fac6d7f4dadc7f37244b5a7
#
_entry.id   6e2c2b945fac6d7f4dadc7f37244b5a7
#
_cell.length_a   1.000
_cell.length_b   1.000
_cell.length_c   1.000
_cell.angle_alpha   90.00
_cell.angle_beta   90.00
_cell.angle_gamma   90.00
#
_symmetry.space_group_name_H-M   'P 1'
#
loop_
_entity.id
_entity.type
_entity.pdbx_description
1 polymer ?
#
loop_
_entity_poly.entity_id
_entity_poly.type
_entity_poly.pdbx_seq_one_letter_code
_entity_poly.pdbx_strand_id
1 'polypeptide(L)'
;SIHPNINNPASYGALKVTTYSVGVNYRSNNLSNNSESQKVTSSSIDYIGVSIPTKRFSFGFGILPYSSVGYLLEDVTQTNQKDAINRFTGEGGINNAFLIVGFKVLKGLNIGFSANYGFGDITYRKTQIIDGLENGTYLESNSSLSGISYKLSANLILPIKDLDLHGLFSLSPESALTSQNIQIVYTRSLLNGDQLGDLEETDLASRGLDETIFRLPKSFSFGLGIGKNKKWFFGTQFNKINNSRFLNEFIIQPNIKYEDASRIGLGGFYIPEYSSITSYWKKVVYRIGFRTESKGYLINNQSIKENGITFGVGLPMAGYSNTNVTFEFGKLGTKNQNLIEEKFWSVRLGFSLNDLWFIKRKYN
;
A
#
# COMPACT_ATOMS: atom_id res chain seq x y z
N SER A 1 14.80 -5.19 17.60
CA SER A 1 13.41 -5.16 17.16
C SER A 1 12.85 -6.57 17.21
N ILE A 2 11.59 -6.73 17.61
CA ILE A 2 10.88 -8.02 17.64
C ILE A 2 9.94 -8.12 16.42
N HIS A 3 9.66 -6.99 15.77
CA HIS A 3 8.76 -6.92 14.62
C HIS A 3 9.52 -6.35 13.42
N PRO A 4 9.59 -7.06 12.29
CA PRO A 4 10.24 -6.55 11.09
C PRO A 4 9.40 -5.43 10.48
N ASN A 5 10.05 -4.37 10.04
CA ASN A 5 9.41 -3.30 9.28
C ASN A 5 9.79 -3.43 7.80
N ILE A 6 8.89 -4.00 7.01
CA ILE A 6 9.10 -4.24 5.57
C ILE A 6 9.38 -2.93 4.81
N ASN A 7 8.77 -1.83 5.26
CA ASN A 7 8.98 -0.52 4.63
C ASN A 7 10.32 0.13 4.96
N ASN A 8 11.07 -0.42 5.93
CA ASN A 8 12.35 0.09 6.37
C ASN A 8 13.41 -1.04 6.40
N PRO A 9 14.08 -1.32 5.29
CA PRO A 9 15.11 -2.35 5.20
C PRO A 9 16.21 -2.27 6.27
N ALA A 10 16.63 -1.07 6.69
CA ALA A 10 17.65 -0.91 7.74
C ALA A 10 17.21 -1.46 9.11
N SER A 11 15.91 -1.59 9.37
CA SER A 11 15.40 -2.19 10.61
C SER A 11 15.82 -3.64 10.78
N TYR A 12 16.09 -4.33 9.68
CA TYR A 12 16.52 -5.73 9.68
C TYR A 12 17.92 -5.90 10.32
N GLY A 13 18.81 -4.90 10.22
CA GLY A 13 20.10 -4.94 10.90
C GLY A 13 20.03 -5.02 12.44
N ALA A 14 18.84 -4.74 13.03
CA ALA A 14 18.60 -4.83 14.46
C ALA A 14 17.76 -6.05 14.89
N LEU A 15 17.42 -6.97 13.97
CA LEU A 15 16.65 -8.18 14.28
C LEU A 15 17.46 -9.13 15.17
N LYS A 16 16.77 -9.82 16.08
CA LYS A 16 17.35 -10.78 17.02
C LYS A 16 16.71 -12.15 16.99
N VAL A 17 15.54 -12.27 16.39
CA VAL A 17 14.72 -13.49 16.33
C VAL A 17 14.23 -13.70 14.91
N THR A 18 14.09 -14.96 14.51
CA THR A 18 13.38 -15.32 13.28
C THR A 18 11.91 -15.02 13.48
N THR A 19 11.30 -14.36 12.49
CA THR A 19 9.92 -13.90 12.58
C THR A 19 9.16 -14.31 11.34
N TYR A 20 8.05 -15.02 11.53
CA TYR A 20 6.99 -15.19 10.54
C TYR A 20 5.93 -14.14 10.82
N SER A 21 5.58 -13.37 9.84
CA SER A 21 4.62 -12.27 10.00
C SER A 21 3.57 -12.29 8.91
N VAL A 22 2.31 -12.07 9.32
CA VAL A 22 1.18 -11.90 8.42
C VAL A 22 0.33 -10.74 8.92
N GLY A 23 -0.13 -9.93 7.99
CA GLY A 23 -1.05 -8.84 8.24
C GLY A 23 -2.29 -8.97 7.38
N VAL A 24 -3.46 -8.70 7.96
CA VAL A 24 -4.73 -8.64 7.26
C VAL A 24 -5.45 -7.34 7.61
N ASN A 25 -6.20 -6.82 6.66
CA ASN A 25 -6.94 -5.57 6.78
C ASN A 25 -8.40 -5.76 6.37
N TYR A 26 -9.29 -5.16 7.12
CA TYR A 26 -10.68 -4.95 6.75
C TYR A 26 -10.95 -3.45 6.74
N ARG A 27 -11.52 -2.93 5.64
CA ARG A 27 -11.84 -1.51 5.48
C ARG A 27 -13.27 -1.34 5.02
N SER A 28 -13.96 -0.39 5.62
CA SER A 28 -15.29 0.04 5.23
C SER A 28 -15.24 1.52 4.86
N ASN A 29 -15.61 1.82 3.62
CA ASN A 29 -15.66 3.16 3.05
C ASN A 29 -17.11 3.59 2.89
N ASN A 30 -17.42 4.82 3.26
CA ASN A 30 -18.63 5.51 2.88
C ASN A 30 -18.26 6.57 1.83
N LEU A 31 -18.54 6.25 0.57
CA LEU A 31 -18.37 7.11 -0.58
C LEU A 31 -19.54 8.08 -0.65
N SER A 32 -19.30 9.36 -0.80
CA SER A 32 -20.39 10.33 -0.94
C SER A 32 -19.99 11.51 -1.81
N ASN A 33 -20.88 11.93 -2.68
CA ASN A 33 -20.84 13.21 -3.40
C ASN A 33 -21.89 14.17 -2.82
N ASN A 34 -22.31 15.16 -3.58
CA ASN A 34 -23.32 16.13 -3.13
C ASN A 34 -24.76 15.58 -3.15
N SER A 35 -25.01 14.50 -3.88
CA SER A 35 -26.37 13.96 -4.15
C SER A 35 -26.57 12.57 -3.58
N GLU A 36 -25.52 11.75 -3.56
CA GLU A 36 -25.60 10.31 -3.28
C GLU A 36 -24.54 9.84 -2.30
N SER A 37 -24.81 8.70 -1.68
CA SER A 37 -23.83 8.01 -0.86
C SER A 37 -23.93 6.50 -1.01
N GLN A 38 -22.79 5.83 -1.02
CA GLN A 38 -22.67 4.37 -1.13
C GLN A 38 -21.67 3.84 -0.14
N LYS A 39 -21.96 2.69 0.47
CA LYS A 39 -21.04 1.99 1.35
C LYS A 39 -20.36 0.84 0.59
N VAL A 40 -19.04 0.80 0.68
CA VAL A 40 -18.20 -0.25 0.08
C VAL A 40 -17.30 -0.84 1.14
N THR A 41 -17.14 -2.16 1.14
CA THR A 41 -16.24 -2.87 2.06
C THR A 41 -15.20 -3.64 1.30
N SER A 42 -14.00 -3.74 1.86
CA SER A 42 -12.91 -4.54 1.29
C SER A 42 -12.14 -5.26 2.39
N SER A 43 -11.61 -6.43 2.04
CA SER A 43 -10.68 -7.19 2.88
C SER A 43 -9.44 -7.51 2.07
N SER A 44 -8.27 -7.42 2.67
CA SER A 44 -7.01 -7.70 1.99
C SER A 44 -6.00 -8.33 2.95
N ILE A 45 -5.04 -9.05 2.36
CA ILE A 45 -3.80 -9.41 3.05
C ILE A 45 -2.85 -8.22 2.85
N ASP A 46 -2.37 -7.63 3.96
CA ASP A 46 -1.45 -6.50 3.90
C ASP A 46 -0.01 -6.95 3.60
N TYR A 47 0.39 -8.10 4.15
CA TYR A 47 1.71 -8.70 3.90
C TYR A 47 1.79 -10.12 4.45
N ILE A 48 2.67 -10.90 3.83
CA ILE A 48 3.18 -12.17 4.36
C ILE A 48 4.69 -12.12 4.23
N GLY A 49 5.42 -12.39 5.33
CA GLY A 49 6.87 -12.32 5.28
C GLY A 49 7.57 -13.13 6.35
N VAL A 50 8.81 -13.49 6.04
CA VAL A 50 9.74 -14.17 6.93
C VAL A 50 10.98 -13.31 7.09
N SER A 51 11.50 -13.22 8.30
CA SER A 51 12.73 -12.49 8.59
C SER A 51 13.66 -13.35 9.43
N ILE A 52 14.91 -13.44 9.01
CA ILE A 52 15.89 -14.35 9.61
C ILE A 52 17.16 -13.55 9.97
N PRO A 53 17.45 -13.42 11.27
CA PRO A 53 18.71 -12.81 11.72
C PRO A 53 19.87 -13.79 11.58
N THR A 54 21.02 -13.26 11.16
CA THR A 54 22.29 -13.97 11.22
C THR A 54 23.28 -13.20 12.10
N LYS A 55 24.52 -13.67 12.21
CA LYS A 55 25.53 -13.00 13.04
C LYS A 55 25.97 -11.63 12.51
N ARG A 56 26.02 -11.44 11.18
CA ARG A 56 26.55 -10.24 10.53
C ARG A 56 25.49 -9.41 9.83
N PHE A 57 24.44 -10.03 9.33
CA PHE A 57 23.33 -9.39 8.61
C PHE A 57 22.04 -10.11 8.95
N SER A 58 20.93 -9.52 8.57
CA SER A 58 19.63 -10.18 8.62
C SER A 58 18.95 -10.01 7.28
N PHE A 59 18.20 -11.02 6.87
CA PHE A 59 17.45 -10.96 5.62
C PHE A 59 16.00 -11.31 5.86
N GLY A 60 15.18 -10.93 4.92
CA GLY A 60 13.76 -11.28 4.91
C GLY A 60 13.21 -11.27 3.51
N PHE A 61 12.16 -12.04 3.32
CA PHE A 61 11.46 -12.15 2.06
C PHE A 61 9.97 -12.35 2.29
N GLY A 62 9.19 -12.09 1.27
CA GLY A 62 7.75 -12.22 1.35
C GLY A 62 7.03 -11.54 0.20
N ILE A 63 5.72 -11.36 0.37
CA ILE A 63 4.84 -10.73 -0.60
C ILE A 63 3.98 -9.69 0.11
N LEU A 64 3.74 -8.57 -0.56
CA LEU A 64 2.79 -7.55 -0.14
C LEU A 64 2.11 -6.89 -1.35
N PRO A 65 0.85 -6.49 -1.24
CA PRO A 65 0.21 -5.68 -2.26
C PRO A 65 0.92 -4.32 -2.37
N TYR A 66 1.20 -3.89 -3.61
CA TYR A 66 1.74 -2.56 -3.89
C TYR A 66 0.62 -1.58 -4.23
N SER A 67 -0.30 -1.99 -5.10
CA SER A 67 -1.49 -1.24 -5.47
C SER A 67 -2.67 -2.17 -5.67
N SER A 68 -3.87 -1.62 -5.57
CA SER A 68 -5.12 -2.34 -5.85
C SER A 68 -6.05 -1.40 -6.59
N VAL A 69 -6.69 -1.92 -7.61
CA VAL A 69 -7.77 -1.26 -8.38
C VAL A 69 -9.05 -2.04 -8.14
N GLY A 70 -10.10 -1.35 -7.75
CA GLY A 70 -11.42 -1.96 -7.53
C GLY A 70 -12.49 -0.87 -7.49
N TYR A 71 -13.12 -0.60 -8.65
CA TYR A 71 -14.20 0.39 -8.73
C TYR A 71 -15.24 0.00 -9.77
N LEU A 72 -16.45 0.51 -9.56
CA LEU A 72 -17.54 0.53 -10.51
C LEU A 72 -18.14 1.93 -10.50
N LEU A 73 -18.12 2.60 -11.64
CA LEU A 73 -18.69 3.93 -11.83
C LEU A 73 -19.69 3.88 -12.98
N GLU A 74 -20.78 4.60 -12.85
CA GLU A 74 -21.77 4.75 -13.90
C GLU A 74 -21.99 6.22 -14.20
N ASP A 75 -22.17 6.52 -15.48
CA ASP A 75 -22.54 7.86 -15.96
C ASP A 75 -23.59 7.72 -17.05
N VAL A 76 -24.55 8.63 -17.07
CA VAL A 76 -25.60 8.67 -18.06
C VAL A 76 -25.36 9.86 -18.98
N THR A 77 -25.17 9.55 -20.28
CA THR A 77 -25.01 10.55 -21.32
C THR A 77 -26.11 10.39 -22.38
N GLN A 78 -26.29 11.38 -23.22
CA GLN A 78 -27.22 11.25 -24.36
C GLN A 78 -26.45 10.98 -25.66
N THR A 79 -26.87 9.93 -26.37
CA THR A 79 -26.36 9.58 -27.70
C THR A 79 -27.53 9.44 -28.64
N ASN A 80 -27.54 10.24 -29.72
CA ASN A 80 -28.63 10.26 -30.71
C ASN A 80 -30.04 10.40 -30.07
N GLN A 81 -30.19 11.32 -29.11
CA GLN A 81 -31.44 11.58 -28.37
C GLN A 81 -31.95 10.42 -27.50
N LYS A 82 -31.11 9.41 -27.28
CA LYS A 82 -31.36 8.29 -26.36
C LYS A 82 -30.40 8.36 -25.19
N ASP A 83 -30.83 7.90 -24.04
CA ASP A 83 -29.95 7.78 -22.87
C ASP A 83 -28.98 6.63 -23.10
N ALA A 84 -27.70 6.90 -22.83
CA ALA A 84 -26.63 5.92 -22.89
C ALA A 84 -26.01 5.80 -21.49
N ILE A 85 -26.09 4.63 -20.89
CA ILE A 85 -25.43 4.28 -19.64
C ILE A 85 -24.01 3.84 -19.97
N ASN A 86 -23.02 4.59 -19.48
CA ASN A 86 -21.63 4.21 -19.53
C ASN A 86 -21.20 3.66 -18.16
N ARG A 87 -20.78 2.42 -18.13
CA ARG A 87 -20.26 1.76 -16.92
C ARG A 87 -18.76 1.58 -17.07
N PHE A 88 -18.03 2.03 -16.07
CA PHE A 88 -16.58 1.90 -15.99
C PHE A 88 -16.23 1.01 -14.80
N THR A 89 -15.53 -0.08 -15.05
CA THR A 89 -15.00 -0.95 -14.00
C THR A 89 -13.49 -1.05 -14.10
N GLY A 90 -12.85 -1.09 -12.96
CA GLY A 90 -11.43 -1.40 -12.86
C GLY A 90 -11.23 -2.48 -11.81
N GLU A 91 -10.40 -3.47 -12.11
CA GLU A 91 -10.09 -4.56 -11.20
C GLU A 91 -8.62 -4.97 -11.32
N GLY A 92 -8.09 -5.63 -10.27
CA GLY A 92 -6.72 -6.11 -10.25
C GLY A 92 -5.79 -5.29 -9.36
N GLY A 93 -4.50 -5.33 -9.67
CA GLY A 93 -3.47 -4.59 -8.92
C GLY A 93 -2.09 -5.18 -9.07
N ILE A 94 -1.12 -4.54 -8.45
CA ILE A 94 0.29 -4.94 -8.46
C ILE A 94 0.66 -5.48 -7.08
N ASN A 95 1.32 -6.63 -7.05
CA ASN A 95 1.93 -7.21 -5.86
C ASN A 95 3.45 -7.09 -5.95
N ASN A 96 4.11 -7.01 -4.81
CA ASN A 96 5.56 -7.03 -4.70
C ASN A 96 6.01 -8.29 -3.96
N ALA A 97 6.81 -9.13 -4.63
CA ALA A 97 7.67 -10.08 -3.95
C ALA A 97 8.96 -9.34 -3.54
N PHE A 98 9.27 -9.31 -2.27
CA PHE A 98 10.42 -8.56 -1.76
C PHE A 98 11.52 -9.46 -1.20
N LEU A 99 12.75 -9.01 -1.36
CA LEU A 99 13.94 -9.50 -0.67
C LEU A 99 14.62 -8.34 0.04
N ILE A 100 14.80 -8.45 1.34
CA ILE A 100 15.40 -7.41 2.17
C ILE A 100 16.67 -7.96 2.81
N VAL A 101 17.73 -7.14 2.84
CA VAL A 101 18.95 -7.41 3.60
C VAL A 101 19.29 -6.19 4.44
N GLY A 102 19.51 -6.40 5.72
CA GLY A 102 19.89 -5.36 6.67
C GLY A 102 21.19 -5.69 7.39
N PHE A 103 22.05 -4.68 7.54
CA PHE A 103 23.36 -4.78 8.17
C PHE A 103 23.45 -3.84 9.37
N LYS A 104 24.05 -4.33 10.44
CA LYS A 104 24.49 -3.48 11.54
C LYS A 104 25.91 -3.02 11.24
N VAL A 105 26.08 -1.76 10.84
CA VAL A 105 27.37 -1.17 10.47
C VAL A 105 28.16 -0.80 11.72
N LEU A 106 27.53 -0.04 12.63
CA LEU A 106 28.11 0.41 13.89
C LEU A 106 27.09 0.26 15.02
N LYS A 107 27.52 0.48 16.27
CA LYS A 107 26.59 0.56 17.38
C LYS A 107 25.64 1.73 17.17
N GLY A 108 24.35 1.43 16.96
CA GLY A 108 23.31 2.41 16.68
C GLY A 108 23.08 2.73 15.20
N LEU A 109 23.98 2.37 14.27
CA LEU A 109 23.80 2.59 12.85
C LEU A 109 23.52 1.28 12.10
N ASN A 110 22.37 1.21 11.46
CA ASN A 110 21.99 0.12 10.57
C ASN A 110 21.73 0.66 9.17
N ILE A 111 22.09 -0.10 8.15
CA ILE A 111 21.74 0.16 6.75
C ILE A 111 20.97 -1.03 6.20
N GLY A 112 20.20 -0.82 5.16
CA GLY A 112 19.44 -1.89 4.53
C GLY A 112 19.13 -1.62 3.08
N PHE A 113 18.97 -2.72 2.36
CA PHE A 113 18.61 -2.74 0.96
C PHE A 113 17.40 -3.66 0.77
N SER A 114 16.50 -3.28 -0.13
CA SER A 114 15.41 -4.12 -0.61
C SER A 114 15.38 -4.13 -2.12
N ALA A 115 15.24 -5.32 -2.69
CA ALA A 115 14.82 -5.54 -4.06
C ALA A 115 13.38 -6.04 -4.06
N ASN A 116 12.54 -5.45 -4.90
CA ASN A 116 11.13 -5.80 -4.98
C ASN A 116 10.81 -6.13 -6.44
N TYR A 117 10.29 -7.32 -6.70
CA TYR A 117 9.74 -7.72 -7.98
C TYR A 117 8.25 -7.43 -7.97
N GLY A 118 7.85 -6.40 -8.72
CA GLY A 118 6.46 -6.04 -8.94
C GLY A 118 5.86 -6.90 -10.04
N PHE A 119 4.66 -7.43 -9.83
CA PHE A 119 3.92 -8.22 -10.81
C PHE A 119 2.41 -8.12 -10.55
N GLY A 120 1.62 -8.23 -11.62
CA GLY A 120 0.17 -8.26 -11.52
C GLY A 120 -0.52 -7.74 -12.75
N ASP A 121 -1.84 -7.88 -12.77
CA ASP A 121 -2.70 -7.50 -13.88
C ASP A 121 -3.67 -6.41 -13.43
N ILE A 122 -3.94 -5.47 -14.32
CA ILE A 122 -4.96 -4.44 -14.15
C ILE A 122 -5.88 -4.49 -15.39
N THR A 123 -7.16 -4.71 -15.14
CA THR A 123 -8.18 -4.74 -16.18
C THR A 123 -9.10 -3.55 -16.03
N TYR A 124 -9.27 -2.78 -17.09
CA TYR A 124 -10.25 -1.71 -17.20
C TYR A 124 -11.28 -2.10 -18.24
N ARG A 125 -12.56 -1.99 -17.87
CA ARG A 125 -13.66 -2.26 -18.79
C ARG A 125 -14.59 -1.06 -18.86
N LYS A 126 -14.88 -0.61 -20.08
CA LYS A 126 -15.93 0.34 -20.40
C LYS A 126 -17.06 -0.39 -21.06
N THR A 127 -18.26 -0.29 -20.52
CA THR A 127 -19.49 -0.83 -21.11
C THR A 127 -20.40 0.33 -21.48
N GLN A 128 -20.94 0.32 -22.69
CA GLN A 128 -21.93 1.28 -23.13
C GLN A 128 -23.24 0.55 -23.48
N ILE A 129 -24.32 0.98 -22.85
CA ILE A 129 -25.69 0.48 -23.05
C ILE A 129 -26.56 1.65 -23.48
N ILE A 130 -27.17 1.56 -24.65
CA ILE A 130 -28.04 2.61 -25.21
C ILE A 130 -29.49 2.17 -25.04
N ASP A 131 -30.31 3.07 -24.49
CA ASP A 131 -31.74 2.79 -24.26
C ASP A 131 -32.47 2.36 -25.57
N GLY A 132 -33.26 1.31 -25.45
CA GLY A 132 -33.98 0.69 -26.58
C GLY A 132 -33.10 -0.14 -27.48
N LEU A 133 -31.83 -0.45 -27.15
CA LEU A 133 -31.04 -1.47 -27.82
C LEU A 133 -30.92 -2.72 -26.92
N GLU A 134 -30.97 -3.88 -27.54
CA GLU A 134 -30.84 -5.18 -26.83
C GLU A 134 -29.40 -5.60 -26.61
N ASN A 135 -28.43 -4.82 -27.09
CA ASN A 135 -27.02 -5.15 -27.08
C ASN A 135 -26.22 -4.03 -26.42
N GLY A 136 -25.15 -4.41 -25.64
CA GLY A 136 -24.19 -3.51 -25.08
C GLY A 136 -22.82 -3.68 -25.75
N THR A 137 -22.10 -2.58 -25.90
CA THR A 137 -20.70 -2.58 -26.39
C THR A 137 -19.74 -2.57 -25.20
N TYR A 138 -18.73 -3.43 -25.27
CA TYR A 138 -17.70 -3.60 -24.25
C TYR A 138 -16.33 -3.29 -24.84
N LEU A 139 -15.58 -2.44 -24.17
CA LEU A 139 -14.17 -2.21 -24.42
C LEU A 139 -13.41 -2.68 -23.18
N GLU A 140 -12.57 -3.68 -23.32
CA GLU A 140 -11.76 -4.22 -22.23
C GLU A 140 -10.29 -4.01 -22.54
N SER A 141 -9.57 -3.41 -21.58
CA SER A 141 -8.14 -3.13 -21.65
C SER A 141 -7.46 -3.84 -20.49
N ASN A 142 -6.55 -4.75 -20.79
CA ASN A 142 -5.78 -5.51 -19.82
C ASN A 142 -4.30 -5.10 -19.91
N SER A 143 -3.67 -4.86 -18.75
CA SER A 143 -2.26 -4.54 -18.62
C SER A 143 -1.61 -5.52 -17.65
N SER A 144 -0.71 -6.36 -18.14
CA SER A 144 0.14 -7.25 -17.35
C SER A 144 1.45 -6.54 -17.03
N LEU A 145 1.67 -6.23 -15.75
CA LEU A 145 2.82 -5.45 -15.30
C LEU A 145 3.85 -6.34 -14.61
N SER A 146 5.13 -6.11 -14.93
CA SER A 146 6.24 -6.76 -14.24
C SER A 146 7.50 -5.90 -14.25
N GLY A 147 8.34 -6.02 -13.19
CA GLY A 147 9.61 -5.32 -13.13
C GLY A 147 10.21 -5.25 -11.74
N ILE A 148 11.40 -4.68 -11.63
CA ILE A 148 12.16 -4.64 -10.39
C ILE A 148 12.30 -3.19 -9.92
N SER A 149 12.09 -3.00 -8.62
CA SER A 149 12.35 -1.74 -7.93
C SER A 149 13.24 -1.96 -6.71
N TYR A 150 13.92 -0.90 -6.27
CA TYR A 150 14.88 -0.95 -5.18
C TYR A 150 14.58 0.06 -4.09
N LYS A 151 14.99 -0.25 -2.87
CA LYS A 151 14.94 0.70 -1.75
C LYS A 151 16.20 0.56 -0.90
N LEU A 152 16.78 1.72 -0.57
CA LEU A 152 17.88 1.86 0.37
C LEU A 152 17.38 2.54 1.63
N SER A 153 17.91 2.17 2.79
CA SER A 153 17.59 2.86 4.03
C SER A 153 18.75 2.86 5.02
N ALA A 154 18.72 3.83 5.92
CA ALA A 154 19.62 3.96 7.05
C ALA A 154 18.84 4.31 8.31
N ASN A 155 19.14 3.65 9.42
CA ASN A 155 18.62 3.95 10.75
C ASN A 155 19.75 4.29 11.69
N LEU A 156 19.60 5.41 12.38
CA LEU A 156 20.52 5.84 13.43
C LEU A 156 19.81 5.86 14.78
N ILE A 157 20.41 5.27 15.80
CA ILE A 157 19.93 5.31 17.18
C ILE A 157 21.06 5.83 18.05
N LEU A 158 20.86 7.01 18.63
CA LEU A 158 21.83 7.68 19.49
C LEU A 158 21.29 7.66 20.94
N PRO A 159 21.96 6.96 21.86
CA PRO A 159 21.60 7.02 23.27
C PRO A 159 22.03 8.37 23.86
N ILE A 160 21.08 9.07 24.49
CA ILE A 160 21.29 10.34 25.17
C ILE A 160 20.75 10.19 26.59
N LYS A 161 21.66 9.95 27.57
CA LYS A 161 21.28 9.59 28.94
C LYS A 161 20.32 8.39 28.97
N ASP A 162 19.11 8.57 29.45
CA ASP A 162 18.05 7.55 29.56
C ASP A 162 17.16 7.42 28.32
N LEU A 163 17.39 8.23 27.30
CA LEU A 163 16.58 8.31 26.09
C LEU A 163 17.38 7.86 24.87
N ASP A 164 16.68 7.36 23.88
CA ASP A 164 17.21 7.07 22.56
C ASP A 164 16.64 8.06 21.54
N LEU A 165 17.52 8.75 20.81
CA LEU A 165 17.16 9.54 19.64
C LEU A 165 17.24 8.64 18.41
N HIS A 166 16.20 8.65 17.59
CA HIS A 166 16.07 7.82 16.40
C HIS A 166 16.05 8.70 15.15
N GLY A 167 16.86 8.36 14.17
CA GLY A 167 16.84 8.93 12.83
C GLY A 167 16.58 7.84 11.80
N LEU A 168 15.78 8.15 10.80
CA LEU A 168 15.48 7.29 9.65
C LEU A 168 15.69 8.10 8.38
N PHE A 169 16.37 7.49 7.41
CA PHE A 169 16.38 7.92 6.02
C PHE A 169 16.12 6.74 5.11
N SER A 170 15.28 6.90 4.07
CA SER A 170 15.15 5.91 3.01
C SER A 170 14.97 6.56 1.65
N LEU A 171 15.43 5.88 0.62
CA LEU A 171 15.41 6.30 -0.77
C LEU A 171 14.98 5.13 -1.65
N SER A 172 13.96 5.32 -2.47
CA SER A 172 13.63 4.44 -3.59
C SER A 172 13.92 5.22 -4.88
N PRO A 173 14.89 4.79 -5.69
CA PRO A 173 15.14 5.37 -7.00
C PRO A 173 13.93 5.23 -7.92
N GLU A 174 13.88 6.01 -8.98
CA GLU A 174 12.94 5.80 -10.08
C GLU A 174 13.15 4.41 -10.67
N SER A 175 12.07 3.70 -10.97
CA SER A 175 12.09 2.37 -11.55
C SER A 175 11.02 2.26 -12.62
N ALA A 176 11.22 1.37 -13.59
CA ALA A 176 10.27 1.10 -14.65
C ALA A 176 9.75 -0.34 -14.52
N LEU A 177 8.44 -0.51 -14.63
CA LEU A 177 7.81 -1.80 -14.88
C LEU A 177 7.44 -1.86 -16.36
N THR A 178 7.61 -3.01 -16.98
CA THR A 178 7.07 -3.29 -18.31
C THR A 178 5.60 -3.60 -18.18
N SER A 179 4.78 -3.03 -19.05
CA SER A 179 3.35 -3.28 -19.16
C SER A 179 3.07 -3.88 -20.54
N GLN A 180 2.64 -5.13 -20.56
CA GLN A 180 2.12 -5.77 -21.77
C GLN A 180 0.62 -5.55 -21.83
N ASN A 181 0.14 -5.00 -22.93
CA ASN A 181 -1.22 -4.48 -23.04
C ASN A 181 -1.99 -5.19 -24.16
N ILE A 182 -3.23 -5.53 -23.86
CA ILE A 182 -4.20 -6.07 -24.80
C ILE A 182 -5.48 -5.27 -24.67
N GLN A 183 -6.10 -4.93 -25.79
CA GLN A 183 -7.39 -4.25 -25.81
C GLN A 183 -8.32 -4.95 -26.78
N ILE A 184 -9.52 -5.30 -26.29
CA ILE A 184 -10.54 -5.99 -27.06
C ILE A 184 -11.86 -5.22 -27.04
N VAL A 185 -12.56 -5.24 -28.17
CA VAL A 185 -13.92 -4.70 -28.31
C VAL A 185 -14.84 -5.86 -28.66
N TYR A 186 -15.98 -5.92 -28.01
CA TYR A 186 -16.99 -6.94 -28.27
C TYR A 186 -18.38 -6.45 -27.90
N THR A 187 -19.39 -7.15 -28.46
CA THR A 187 -20.80 -6.90 -28.21
C THR A 187 -21.40 -8.06 -27.44
N ARG A 188 -22.26 -7.78 -26.47
CA ARG A 188 -23.08 -8.80 -25.78
C ARG A 188 -24.54 -8.42 -25.79
N SER A 189 -25.37 -9.47 -25.90
CA SER A 189 -26.81 -9.35 -25.67
C SER A 189 -27.07 -8.99 -24.20
N LEU A 190 -27.91 -8.00 -23.97
CA LEU A 190 -28.39 -7.63 -22.64
C LEU A 190 -29.47 -8.57 -22.11
N LEU A 191 -30.08 -9.39 -23.00
CA LEU A 191 -31.17 -10.31 -22.64
C LEU A 191 -30.63 -11.62 -22.02
N ASN A 192 -29.59 -12.18 -22.56
CA ASN A 192 -29.05 -13.48 -22.15
C ASN A 192 -27.56 -13.46 -21.80
N GLY A 193 -26.87 -12.34 -22.04
CA GLY A 193 -25.45 -12.17 -21.76
C GLY A 193 -24.51 -12.81 -22.77
N ASP A 194 -25.06 -13.40 -23.86
CA ASP A 194 -24.27 -14.06 -24.90
C ASP A 194 -23.43 -13.03 -25.66
N GLN A 195 -22.22 -13.43 -26.04
CA GLN A 195 -21.39 -12.67 -26.94
C GLN A 195 -21.96 -12.74 -28.34
N LEU A 196 -22.02 -11.60 -29.01
CA LEU A 196 -22.52 -11.46 -30.38
C LEU A 196 -21.35 -11.09 -31.31
N GLY A 197 -21.09 -11.95 -32.28
CA GLY A 197 -19.97 -11.80 -33.23
C GLY A 197 -18.60 -12.16 -32.60
N ASP A 198 -17.57 -11.87 -33.36
CA ASP A 198 -16.19 -12.13 -32.96
C ASP A 198 -15.66 -11.06 -31.99
N LEU A 199 -14.64 -11.40 -31.22
CA LEU A 199 -13.85 -10.44 -30.44
C LEU A 199 -12.92 -9.69 -31.39
N GLU A 200 -13.00 -8.38 -31.42
CA GLU A 200 -12.07 -7.54 -32.18
C GLU A 200 -10.93 -7.08 -31.28
N GLU A 201 -9.73 -7.59 -31.54
CA GLU A 201 -8.53 -7.09 -30.87
C GLU A 201 -8.07 -5.81 -31.55
N THR A 202 -7.86 -4.76 -30.73
CA THR A 202 -7.32 -3.49 -31.23
C THR A 202 -5.84 -3.66 -31.55
N ASP A 203 -5.43 -3.26 -32.76
CA ASP A 203 -4.02 -3.25 -33.14
C ASP A 203 -3.23 -2.19 -32.34
N LEU A 204 -2.77 -2.61 -31.15
CA LEU A 204 -1.94 -1.79 -30.29
C LEU A 204 -0.50 -1.72 -30.78
N ALA A 205 0.00 -2.76 -31.47
CA ALA A 205 1.36 -2.86 -31.94
C ALA A 205 1.69 -1.76 -32.98
N SER A 206 0.78 -1.48 -33.90
CA SER A 206 0.95 -0.39 -34.88
C SER A 206 1.06 0.99 -34.24
N ARG A 207 0.59 1.12 -32.99
CA ARG A 207 0.61 2.37 -32.19
C ARG A 207 1.73 2.37 -31.14
N GLY A 208 2.52 1.28 -31.02
CA GLY A 208 3.54 1.10 -30.01
C GLY A 208 2.97 1.06 -28.58
N LEU A 209 1.75 0.53 -28.41
CA LEU A 209 1.04 0.47 -27.13
C LEU A 209 0.85 -0.96 -26.60
N ASP A 210 1.27 -1.98 -27.35
CA ASP A 210 1.29 -3.38 -26.95
C ASP A 210 2.27 -3.66 -25.80
N GLU A 211 3.41 -2.98 -25.80
CA GLU A 211 4.37 -2.96 -24.70
C GLU A 211 4.71 -1.51 -24.34
N THR A 212 4.46 -1.11 -23.10
CA THR A 212 4.68 0.24 -22.61
C THR A 212 5.41 0.25 -21.28
N ILE A 213 5.86 1.43 -20.87
CA ILE A 213 6.53 1.65 -19.59
C ILE A 213 5.54 2.20 -18.57
N PHE A 214 5.46 1.49 -17.42
CA PHE A 214 4.80 1.98 -16.22
C PHE A 214 5.86 2.49 -15.24
N ARG A 215 6.01 3.80 -15.14
CA ARG A 215 7.07 4.42 -14.37
C ARG A 215 6.71 4.58 -12.91
N LEU A 216 7.49 3.99 -12.02
CA LEU A 216 7.44 4.20 -10.58
C LEU A 216 8.33 5.39 -10.20
N PRO A 217 7.77 6.47 -9.64
CA PRO A 217 8.54 7.67 -9.35
C PRO A 217 9.53 7.48 -8.19
N LYS A 218 10.62 8.25 -8.21
CA LYS A 218 11.55 8.36 -7.09
C LYS A 218 10.82 8.80 -5.83
N SER A 219 11.15 8.18 -4.70
CA SER A 219 10.64 8.59 -3.39
C SER A 219 11.72 8.60 -2.33
N PHE A 220 11.55 9.46 -1.31
CA PHE A 220 12.39 9.46 -0.13
C PHE A 220 11.56 9.65 1.14
N SER A 221 12.10 9.16 2.24
CA SER A 221 11.51 9.31 3.57
C SER A 221 12.56 9.78 4.57
N PHE A 222 12.16 10.65 5.44
CA PHE A 222 12.94 11.10 6.57
C PHE A 222 12.11 11.01 7.83
N GLY A 223 12.69 10.47 8.91
CA GLY A 223 12.00 10.31 10.18
C GLY A 223 12.89 10.65 11.36
N LEU A 224 12.29 11.25 12.36
CA LEU A 224 12.90 11.54 13.65
C LEU A 224 12.01 11.02 14.77
N GLY A 225 12.62 10.59 15.86
CA GLY A 225 11.89 10.15 17.02
C GLY A 225 12.75 10.14 18.28
N ILE A 226 12.08 10.17 19.42
CA ILE A 226 12.70 10.10 20.72
C ILE A 226 11.90 9.14 21.60
N GLY A 227 12.57 8.41 22.47
CA GLY A 227 11.89 7.49 23.36
C GLY A 227 12.77 6.92 24.45
N LYS A 228 12.12 6.26 25.39
CA LYS A 228 12.77 5.42 26.41
C LYS A 228 12.51 3.96 26.08
N ASN A 229 13.59 3.21 25.92
CA ASN A 229 13.48 1.80 25.55
C ASN A 229 12.49 1.04 26.45
N LYS A 230 11.61 0.22 25.83
CA LYS A 230 10.57 -0.58 26.50
C LYS A 230 9.56 0.22 27.34
N LYS A 231 9.45 1.53 27.14
CA LYS A 231 8.52 2.37 27.90
C LYS A 231 7.66 3.26 27.02
N TRP A 232 8.26 4.13 26.23
CA TRP A 232 7.53 5.02 25.34
C TRP A 232 8.40 5.46 24.16
N PHE A 233 7.76 5.86 23.10
CA PHE A 233 8.38 6.45 21.91
C PHE A 233 7.41 7.45 21.29
N PHE A 234 7.94 8.55 20.81
CA PHE A 234 7.23 9.52 19.97
C PHE A 234 8.10 9.87 18.77
N GLY A 235 7.47 9.98 17.58
CA GLY A 235 8.21 10.29 16.37
C GLY A 235 7.34 10.86 15.27
N THR A 236 8.03 11.43 14.29
CA THR A 236 7.46 11.96 13.06
C THR A 236 8.19 11.39 11.86
N GLN A 237 7.46 11.25 10.76
CA GLN A 237 8.03 10.82 9.48
C GLN A 237 7.43 11.67 8.35
N PHE A 238 8.30 12.16 7.50
CA PHE A 238 7.96 12.81 6.24
C PHE A 238 8.33 11.90 5.08
N ASN A 239 7.42 11.73 4.12
CA ASN A 239 7.68 11.01 2.87
C ASN A 239 7.34 11.94 1.71
N LYS A 240 8.17 11.90 0.65
CA LYS A 240 7.89 12.60 -0.61
C LYS A 240 8.05 11.62 -1.77
N ILE A 241 7.14 11.69 -2.73
CA ILE A 241 7.14 10.93 -3.97
C ILE A 241 7.05 11.92 -5.11
N ASN A 242 7.98 11.87 -6.07
CA ASN A 242 7.98 12.74 -7.24
C ASN A 242 6.94 12.25 -8.28
N ASN A 243 5.68 12.23 -7.86
CA ASN A 243 4.58 11.65 -8.61
C ASN A 243 4.23 12.44 -9.88
N SER A 244 4.69 13.68 -10.00
CA SER A 244 4.65 14.46 -11.24
C SER A 244 5.37 13.78 -12.43
N ARG A 245 6.25 12.79 -12.14
CA ARG A 245 6.94 11.94 -13.12
C ARG A 245 6.28 10.60 -13.37
N PHE A 246 5.14 10.32 -12.72
CA PHE A 246 4.37 9.11 -13.00
C PHE A 246 3.94 9.10 -14.47
N LEU A 247 4.10 7.95 -15.11
CA LEU A 247 3.72 7.74 -16.49
C LEU A 247 3.09 6.37 -16.65
N ASN A 248 1.92 6.34 -17.28
CA ASN A 248 1.30 5.18 -17.87
C ASN A 248 0.94 5.56 -19.30
N GLU A 249 1.66 5.03 -20.27
CA GLU A 249 1.53 5.40 -21.69
C GLU A 249 0.28 4.80 -22.32
N PHE A 250 -0.21 3.68 -21.80
CA PHE A 250 -1.37 2.99 -22.35
C PHE A 250 -2.69 3.62 -21.89
N ILE A 251 -2.81 3.97 -20.60
CA ILE A 251 -4.05 4.51 -20.05
C ILE A 251 -3.85 5.96 -19.67
N ILE A 252 -4.35 6.84 -20.54
CA ILE A 252 -4.33 8.29 -20.33
C ILE A 252 -5.70 8.73 -19.81
N GLN A 253 -5.71 9.38 -18.65
CA GLN A 253 -6.92 9.95 -18.05
C GLN A 253 -6.88 11.48 -18.19
N PRO A 254 -7.68 12.07 -19.10
CA PRO A 254 -7.56 13.50 -19.46
C PRO A 254 -7.87 14.45 -18.30
N ASN A 255 -8.65 14.02 -17.32
CA ASN A 255 -9.06 14.84 -16.16
C ASN A 255 -8.14 14.69 -14.95
N ILE A 256 -7.10 13.85 -15.04
CA ILE A 256 -6.12 13.64 -13.97
C ILE A 256 -4.79 14.27 -14.36
N LYS A 257 -4.27 15.12 -13.46
CA LYS A 257 -2.90 15.63 -13.55
C LYS A 257 -2.12 15.14 -12.34
N TYR A 258 -0.91 14.66 -12.59
CA TYR A 258 -0.03 14.19 -11.51
C TYR A 258 0.78 15.36 -10.95
N GLU A 259 0.87 15.43 -9.63
CA GLU A 259 1.67 16.35 -8.84
C GLU A 259 2.52 15.56 -7.83
N ASP A 260 3.51 16.19 -7.22
CA ASP A 260 4.30 15.50 -6.20
C ASP A 260 3.45 15.16 -4.97
N ALA A 261 3.53 13.91 -4.55
CA ALA A 261 2.87 13.43 -3.35
C ALA A 261 3.72 13.68 -2.10
N SER A 262 3.08 13.97 -0.99
CA SER A 262 3.75 14.09 0.30
C SER A 262 2.89 13.52 1.43
N ARG A 263 3.55 12.91 2.41
CA ARG A 263 2.88 12.38 3.60
C ARG A 263 3.66 12.77 4.85
N ILE A 264 2.94 13.25 5.85
CA ILE A 264 3.44 13.48 7.20
C ILE A 264 2.71 12.55 8.15
N GLY A 265 3.46 11.80 8.94
CA GLY A 265 2.95 10.95 10.00
C GLY A 265 3.53 11.37 11.35
N LEU A 266 2.68 11.43 12.36
CA LEU A 266 3.04 11.61 13.76
C LEU A 266 2.55 10.39 14.51
N GLY A 267 3.31 9.90 15.48
CA GLY A 267 2.83 8.78 16.26
C GLY A 267 3.75 8.40 17.40
N GLY A 268 3.19 7.58 18.28
CA GLY A 268 3.93 7.09 19.41
C GLY A 268 3.32 5.86 20.04
N PHE A 269 4.04 5.30 20.98
CA PHE A 269 3.54 4.22 21.82
C PHE A 269 3.93 4.40 23.27
N TYR A 270 3.16 3.74 24.13
CA TYR A 270 3.39 3.67 25.56
C TYR A 270 3.20 2.24 26.07
N ILE A 271 4.11 1.81 26.95
CA ILE A 271 4.05 0.52 27.66
C ILE A 271 4.12 0.84 29.15
N PRO A 272 3.06 0.59 29.93
CA PRO A 272 3.04 0.92 31.35
C PRO A 272 4.18 0.26 32.13
N GLU A 273 4.35 -1.06 31.99
CA GLU A 273 5.39 -1.83 32.67
C GLU A 273 5.71 -3.09 31.86
N TYR A 274 6.78 -3.05 31.04
CA TYR A 274 7.16 -4.12 30.12
C TYR A 274 7.43 -5.47 30.83
N SER A 275 7.99 -5.42 32.04
CA SER A 275 8.38 -6.60 32.84
C SER A 275 7.35 -7.04 33.86
N SER A 276 6.14 -6.50 33.84
CA SER A 276 5.11 -6.84 34.81
C SER A 276 4.78 -8.33 34.82
N ILE A 277 4.80 -8.96 35.99
CA ILE A 277 4.42 -10.36 36.22
C ILE A 277 2.96 -10.44 36.69
N THR A 278 2.47 -9.40 37.30
CA THR A 278 1.17 -9.37 38.01
C THR A 278 0.00 -8.94 37.11
N SER A 279 0.25 -8.19 36.05
CA SER A 279 -0.81 -7.66 35.19
C SER A 279 -0.44 -7.75 33.71
N TYR A 280 -1.26 -8.46 32.94
CA TYR A 280 -1.10 -8.54 31.47
C TYR A 280 -1.20 -7.18 30.81
N TRP A 281 -2.18 -6.36 31.19
CA TRP A 281 -2.46 -5.06 30.58
C TRP A 281 -1.31 -4.05 30.73
N LYS A 282 -0.46 -4.21 31.75
CA LYS A 282 0.75 -3.37 31.91
C LYS A 282 1.83 -3.67 30.87
N LYS A 283 1.83 -4.86 30.23
CA LYS A 283 2.76 -5.25 29.18
C LYS A 283 2.27 -4.90 27.76
N VAL A 284 1.00 -4.56 27.64
CA VAL A 284 0.40 -4.16 26.36
C VAL A 284 1.02 -2.90 25.85
N VAL A 285 1.29 -2.85 24.53
CA VAL A 285 1.80 -1.69 23.83
C VAL A 285 0.62 -0.88 23.31
N TYR A 286 0.36 0.28 23.88
CA TYR A 286 -0.67 1.22 23.44
C TYR A 286 -0.10 2.18 22.41
N ARG A 287 -0.76 2.36 21.28
CA ARG A 287 -0.29 3.18 20.15
C ARG A 287 -1.34 4.19 19.72
N ILE A 288 -0.85 5.36 19.33
CA ILE A 288 -1.66 6.40 18.70
C ILE A 288 -0.88 7.00 17.55
N GLY A 289 -1.57 7.38 16.48
CA GLY A 289 -0.94 8.04 15.34
C GLY A 289 -1.91 8.93 14.59
N PHE A 290 -1.34 9.89 13.88
CA PHE A 290 -2.04 10.77 12.96
C PHE A 290 -1.23 10.83 11.66
N ARG A 291 -1.93 10.87 10.52
CA ARG A 291 -1.30 11.07 9.22
C ARG A 291 -2.12 12.03 8.35
N THR A 292 -1.39 12.80 7.58
CA THR A 292 -1.94 13.60 6.47
C THR A 292 -1.11 13.34 5.22
N GLU A 293 -1.77 13.20 4.09
CA GLU A 293 -1.14 12.80 2.84
C GLU A 293 -1.79 13.52 1.65
N SER A 294 -0.98 14.10 0.75
CA SER A 294 -1.39 14.43 -0.60
C SER A 294 -1.18 13.21 -1.48
N LYS A 295 -2.21 12.77 -2.20
CA LYS A 295 -2.14 11.54 -3.02
C LYS A 295 -1.31 11.69 -4.29
N GLY A 296 -0.89 12.92 -4.62
CA GLY A 296 -0.03 13.21 -5.77
C GLY A 296 -0.76 13.24 -7.11
N TYR A 297 -2.05 13.53 -7.09
CA TYR A 297 -2.83 13.81 -8.29
C TYR A 297 -3.95 14.80 -8.02
N LEU A 298 -4.29 15.53 -9.08
CA LEU A 298 -5.42 16.45 -9.13
C LEU A 298 -6.51 15.85 -10.01
N ILE A 299 -7.75 15.95 -9.56
CA ILE A 299 -8.93 15.69 -10.38
C ILE A 299 -9.69 17.01 -10.51
N ASN A 300 -10.01 17.43 -11.72
CA ASN A 300 -10.63 18.74 -11.97
C ASN A 300 -9.88 19.90 -11.27
N ASN A 301 -8.54 19.87 -11.30
CA ASN A 301 -7.64 20.81 -10.61
C ASN A 301 -7.78 20.85 -9.07
N GLN A 302 -8.41 19.86 -8.44
CA GLN A 302 -8.47 19.70 -6.99
C GLN A 302 -7.47 18.65 -6.53
N SER A 303 -6.56 19.03 -5.63
CA SER A 303 -5.61 18.07 -5.02
C SER A 303 -6.33 17.13 -4.07
N ILE A 304 -6.10 15.85 -4.22
CA ILE A 304 -6.73 14.81 -3.41
C ILE A 304 -5.86 14.53 -2.19
N LYS A 305 -6.47 14.71 -1.00
CA LYS A 305 -5.79 14.53 0.29
C LYS A 305 -6.46 13.45 1.11
N GLU A 306 -5.66 12.76 1.92
CA GLU A 306 -6.12 11.77 2.89
C GLU A 306 -5.62 12.14 4.29
N ASN A 307 -6.51 12.07 5.28
CA ASN A 307 -6.19 12.26 6.69
C ASN A 307 -6.65 11.03 7.47
N GLY A 308 -5.89 10.61 8.46
CA GLY A 308 -6.25 9.45 9.28
C GLY A 308 -5.71 9.55 10.69
N ILE A 309 -6.51 9.02 11.63
CA ILE A 309 -6.13 8.84 13.04
C ILE A 309 -6.15 7.35 13.33
N THR A 310 -5.10 6.85 13.97
CA THR A 310 -4.93 5.44 14.29
C THR A 310 -4.82 5.21 15.78
N PHE A 311 -5.46 4.14 16.26
CA PHE A 311 -5.33 3.62 17.62
C PHE A 311 -4.93 2.15 17.52
N GLY A 312 -3.95 1.73 18.30
CA GLY A 312 -3.47 0.36 18.22
C GLY A 312 -3.08 -0.22 19.56
N VAL A 313 -3.22 -1.54 19.65
CA VAL A 313 -2.71 -2.31 20.77
C VAL A 313 -1.81 -3.44 20.29
N GLY A 314 -0.66 -3.59 20.94
CA GLY A 314 0.23 -4.73 20.73
C GLY A 314 0.13 -5.66 21.92
N LEU A 315 -0.34 -6.88 21.65
CA LEU A 315 -0.63 -7.89 22.65
C LEU A 315 0.52 -8.90 22.69
N PRO A 316 1.36 -8.90 23.73
CA PRO A 316 2.39 -9.92 23.90
C PRO A 316 1.76 -11.31 24.05
N MET A 317 2.26 -12.27 23.30
CA MET A 317 1.87 -13.68 23.40
C MET A 317 2.98 -14.49 24.06
N ALA A 318 2.77 -15.80 24.20
CA ALA A 318 3.78 -16.71 24.75
C ALA A 318 5.08 -16.68 23.92
N GLY A 319 6.21 -16.80 24.58
CA GLY A 319 7.53 -16.67 23.95
C GLY A 319 7.83 -15.24 23.52
N TYR A 320 8.27 -15.07 22.28
CA TYR A 320 8.58 -13.76 21.66
C TYR A 320 7.48 -13.29 20.72
N SER A 321 6.39 -14.02 20.57
CA SER A 321 5.31 -13.76 19.62
C SER A 321 4.43 -12.60 20.07
N ASN A 322 3.78 -11.92 19.12
CA ASN A 322 2.85 -10.85 19.42
C ASN A 322 1.73 -10.73 18.36
N THR A 323 0.60 -10.20 18.80
CA THR A 323 -0.51 -9.81 17.94
C THR A 323 -0.71 -8.31 18.03
N ASN A 324 -0.89 -7.65 16.91
CA ASN A 324 -1.18 -6.23 16.83
C ASN A 324 -2.59 -6.04 16.28
N VAL A 325 -3.38 -5.22 16.95
CA VAL A 325 -4.70 -4.78 16.49
C VAL A 325 -4.65 -3.29 16.32
N THR A 326 -5.04 -2.80 15.16
CA THR A 326 -5.04 -1.37 14.86
C THR A 326 -6.37 -0.96 14.27
N PHE A 327 -6.96 0.09 14.80
CA PHE A 327 -8.12 0.78 14.28
C PHE A 327 -7.67 2.08 13.63
N GLU A 328 -8.18 2.37 12.45
CA GLU A 328 -7.93 3.63 11.76
C GLU A 328 -9.25 4.23 11.31
N PHE A 329 -9.40 5.54 11.51
CA PHE A 329 -10.50 6.35 11.02
C PHE A 329 -9.93 7.47 10.16
N GLY A 330 -10.55 7.70 9.01
CA GLY A 330 -9.99 8.71 8.11
C GLY A 330 -10.98 9.20 7.06
N LYS A 331 -10.45 10.12 6.27
CA LYS A 331 -11.15 10.78 5.20
C LYS A 331 -10.20 10.93 4.01
N LEU A 332 -10.67 10.59 2.81
CA LEU A 332 -9.98 10.74 1.53
C LEU A 332 -10.85 11.60 0.59
N GLY A 333 -10.22 12.53 -0.11
CA GLY A 333 -10.88 13.34 -1.12
C GLY A 333 -11.72 14.49 -0.57
N THR A 334 -12.59 15.03 -1.41
CA THR A 334 -13.43 16.20 -1.14
C THR A 334 -14.69 16.17 -2.01
N LYS A 335 -15.76 16.80 -1.56
CA LYS A 335 -17.00 17.00 -2.35
C LYS A 335 -16.95 18.22 -3.27
N ASN A 336 -15.88 19.02 -3.18
CA ASN A 336 -15.71 20.18 -4.05
C ASN A 336 -15.62 19.73 -5.52
N GLN A 337 -16.12 20.55 -6.45
CA GLN A 337 -16.13 20.23 -7.89
C GLN A 337 -16.87 18.91 -8.22
N ASN A 338 -17.88 18.58 -7.43
CA ASN A 338 -18.67 17.33 -7.54
C ASN A 338 -17.84 16.06 -7.50
N LEU A 339 -16.73 16.08 -6.74
CA LEU A 339 -15.89 14.91 -6.51
C LEU A 339 -16.46 14.03 -5.38
N ILE A 340 -15.88 12.85 -5.24
CA ILE A 340 -16.25 11.88 -4.21
C ILE A 340 -15.37 12.07 -2.98
N GLU A 341 -16.02 12.20 -1.83
CA GLU A 341 -15.40 12.14 -0.51
C GLU A 341 -15.61 10.74 0.08
N GLU A 342 -14.55 10.11 0.53
CA GLU A 342 -14.59 8.84 1.23
C GLU A 342 -14.33 9.05 2.72
N LYS A 343 -15.26 8.65 3.57
CA LYS A 343 -15.02 8.48 5.00
C LYS A 343 -14.85 6.99 5.28
N PHE A 344 -13.77 6.64 5.94
CA PHE A 344 -13.48 5.24 6.18
C PHE A 344 -13.11 4.93 7.61
N TRP A 345 -13.33 3.67 7.97
CA TRP A 345 -12.70 3.04 9.10
C TRP A 345 -12.10 1.71 8.67
N SER A 346 -11.01 1.32 9.30
CA SER A 346 -10.38 0.03 9.05
C SER A 346 -9.89 -0.63 10.33
N VAL A 347 -9.83 -1.96 10.30
CA VAL A 347 -9.22 -2.79 11.32
C VAL A 347 -8.10 -3.60 10.69
N ARG A 348 -6.91 -3.48 11.25
CA ARG A 348 -5.75 -4.28 10.84
C ARG A 348 -5.35 -5.22 11.95
N LEU A 349 -5.15 -6.48 11.58
CA LEU A 349 -4.62 -7.51 12.46
C LEU A 349 -3.25 -7.93 11.93
N GLY A 350 -2.24 -7.87 12.79
CA GLY A 350 -0.89 -8.31 12.47
C GLY A 350 -0.43 -9.37 13.45
N PHE A 351 -0.03 -10.51 12.94
CA PHE A 351 0.50 -11.62 13.72
C PHE A 351 2.00 -11.75 13.48
N SER A 352 2.77 -11.97 14.54
CA SER A 352 4.19 -12.25 14.47
C SER A 352 4.51 -13.46 15.36
N LEU A 353 4.90 -14.54 14.71
CA LEU A 353 5.42 -15.73 15.39
C LEU A 353 6.94 -15.64 15.37
N ASN A 354 7.53 -15.55 16.54
CA ASN A 354 8.95 -15.33 16.74
C ASN A 354 9.60 -16.50 17.43
N ASP A 355 10.74 -16.94 16.87
CA ASP A 355 11.52 -18.03 17.45
C ASP A 355 13.03 -17.76 17.33
N LEU A 356 13.80 -18.43 18.17
CA LEU A 356 15.25 -18.38 18.19
C LEU A 356 15.80 -19.55 17.35
N TRP A 357 16.09 -19.29 16.06
CA TRP A 357 16.72 -20.29 15.19
C TRP A 357 18.24 -20.24 15.29
N PHE A 358 18.88 -21.35 14.90
CA PHE A 358 20.35 -21.51 14.86
C PHE A 358 21.06 -21.43 16.21
N ILE A 359 20.34 -21.64 17.32
CA ILE A 359 20.97 -21.89 18.61
C ILE A 359 21.38 -23.38 18.69
N LYS A 360 22.68 -23.65 18.78
CA LYS A 360 23.16 -25.01 19.09
C LYS A 360 22.62 -25.42 20.45
N ARG A 361 21.75 -26.43 20.49
CA ARG A 361 21.38 -27.08 21.76
C ARG A 361 22.67 -27.69 22.34
N LYS A 362 23.11 -27.22 23.48
CA LYS A 362 24.14 -27.89 24.26
C LYS A 362 23.48 -29.11 24.87
N TYR A 363 23.80 -30.28 24.40
CA TYR A 363 23.54 -31.50 25.12
C TYR A 363 24.61 -31.58 26.21
N ASN A 364 24.20 -31.55 27.46
CA ASN A 364 25.05 -31.89 28.61
C ASN A 364 25.02 -33.41 28.76
#